data_d16ee5c609a5c5915c6d03af5656198a
#
_entry.id   d16ee5c609a5c5915c6d03af5656198a
#
_cell.length_a   1.000
_cell.length_b   1.000
_cell.length_c   1.000
_cell.angle_alpha   90.00
_cell.angle_beta   90.00
_cell.angle_gamma   90.00
#
_symmetry.space_group_name_H-M   'P 1'
#
loop_
_entity.id
_entity.type
_entity.pdbx_description
1 polymer ?
#
loop_
_entity_poly.entity_id
_entity_poly.type
_entity_poly.pdbx_seq_one_letter_code
_entity_poly.pdbx_strand_id
1 'polypeptide(L)'
;MRYLKSFTFPDRDREDLYFEQETAQNRRTCYTTKYPFHVFRYRHLPELQFAPLTILYGGNGSGKTTMLNLIAEKLRLQRGAVFNRSDFYEDYLDLCQYRLSGGQSVPEGSRIITSDDVFDYLLEIRCINDGIDKERAHLLDQYHRDRWEPYHLKGLSDYREFCRRSDAKSASQSEYVRRQLAANVPERSNGESALSYFTESIQEHALYLLDEPENSLSAARQIDLKRFLEDSVRFFGCQFIISTHSPFLLSMRDARIYDLDADPVQTKPWTALENVRLYFEFFQEHAPEFRTRSHI
;
A
#
# COMPACT_ATOMS: atom_id res chain seq x y z
N MET A 1 12.67 11.00 -13.16
CA MET A 1 13.90 11.19 -12.36
C MET A 1 14.29 9.84 -11.75
N ARG A 2 15.51 9.64 -11.22
CA ARG A 2 15.91 8.36 -10.62
C ARG A 2 16.72 8.67 -9.35
N TYR A 3 16.25 8.25 -8.20
CA TYR A 3 16.88 8.44 -6.88
C TYR A 3 17.72 7.24 -6.50
N LEU A 4 17.09 6.04 -6.45
CA LEU A 4 17.79 4.78 -6.23
C LEU A 4 18.28 4.25 -7.58
N LYS A 5 19.60 4.08 -7.70
CA LYS A 5 20.24 3.58 -8.91
C LYS A 5 20.33 2.07 -8.92
N SER A 6 20.79 1.47 -7.82
CA SER A 6 20.95 0.02 -7.70
C SER A 6 20.85 -0.45 -6.27
N PHE A 7 20.56 -1.74 -6.11
CA PHE A 7 20.54 -2.45 -4.83
C PHE A 7 21.10 -3.85 -5.01
N THR A 8 21.93 -4.28 -4.05
CA THR A 8 22.57 -5.58 -4.05
C THR A 8 22.22 -6.32 -2.76
N PHE A 9 21.64 -7.49 -2.91
CA PHE A 9 21.39 -8.41 -1.80
C PHE A 9 22.63 -9.29 -1.58
N PRO A 10 22.84 -9.81 -0.35
CA PRO A 10 23.92 -10.76 -0.11
C PRO A 10 23.68 -12.02 -0.95
N ASP A 11 24.76 -12.53 -1.53
CA ASP A 11 24.81 -13.81 -2.17
C ASP A 11 24.99 -14.96 -1.13
N ARG A 12 24.99 -16.19 -1.62
CA ARG A 12 25.16 -17.37 -0.79
C ARG A 12 26.45 -17.32 0.05
N ASP A 13 27.55 -16.91 -0.56
CA ASP A 13 28.85 -16.92 0.08
C ASP A 13 28.91 -15.92 1.23
N ARG A 14 28.29 -14.76 1.08
CA ARG A 14 28.16 -13.75 2.15
C ARG A 14 27.27 -14.21 3.29
N GLU A 15 26.15 -14.89 2.97
CA GLU A 15 25.31 -15.50 4.01
C GLU A 15 26.05 -16.59 4.77
N ASP A 16 26.81 -17.45 4.08
CA ASP A 16 27.61 -18.52 4.71
C ASP A 16 28.69 -17.91 5.61
N LEU A 17 29.43 -16.91 5.15
CA LEU A 17 30.43 -16.19 5.97
C LEU A 17 29.81 -15.56 7.23
N TYR A 18 28.57 -15.03 7.13
CA TYR A 18 27.88 -14.50 8.33
C TYR A 18 27.61 -15.61 9.36
N PHE A 19 27.14 -16.79 8.93
CA PHE A 19 26.85 -17.89 9.85
C PHE A 19 28.09 -18.62 10.35
N GLU A 20 29.22 -18.57 9.64
CA GLU A 20 30.52 -19.07 10.11
C GLU A 20 31.09 -18.22 11.27
N GLN A 21 30.65 -16.97 11.39
CA GLN A 21 31.03 -16.14 12.53
C GLN A 21 30.40 -16.67 13.81
N GLU A 22 31.23 -17.02 14.80
CA GLU A 22 30.78 -17.50 16.12
C GLU A 22 30.21 -16.39 16.99
N THR A 23 29.19 -15.66 16.53
CA THR A 23 28.47 -14.67 17.34
C THR A 23 27.58 -15.33 18.38
N ALA A 24 27.31 -14.64 19.49
CA ALA A 24 26.38 -15.15 20.51
C ALA A 24 25.00 -15.46 19.94
N GLN A 25 24.58 -14.73 18.90
CA GLN A 25 23.28 -14.91 18.23
C GLN A 25 23.26 -16.17 17.36
N ASN A 26 24.33 -16.42 16.57
CA ASN A 26 24.42 -17.60 15.72
C ASN A 26 24.51 -18.91 16.50
N ARG A 27 25.03 -18.87 17.75
CA ARG A 27 25.11 -20.02 18.65
C ARG A 27 23.80 -20.38 19.35
N ARG A 28 22.80 -19.48 19.39
CA ARG A 28 21.55 -19.72 20.05
C ARG A 28 20.66 -20.65 19.23
N THR A 29 20.17 -21.71 19.83
CA THR A 29 19.28 -22.70 19.20
C THR A 29 17.79 -22.42 19.43
N CYS A 30 17.44 -21.32 20.11
CA CYS A 30 16.06 -20.96 20.41
C CYS A 30 15.32 -20.25 19.27
N TYR A 31 16.04 -19.82 18.22
CA TYR A 31 15.42 -19.17 17.08
C TYR A 31 14.75 -20.16 16.14
N THR A 32 13.47 -19.95 15.87
CA THR A 32 12.67 -20.78 14.94
C THR A 32 12.77 -20.31 13.48
N THR A 33 13.21 -19.08 13.26
CA THR A 33 13.38 -18.50 11.91
C THR A 33 14.62 -17.62 11.87
N LYS A 34 15.29 -17.63 10.73
CA LYS A 34 16.43 -16.77 10.42
C LYS A 34 16.08 -15.74 9.33
N TYR A 35 14.78 -15.47 9.13
CA TYR A 35 14.31 -14.51 8.13
C TYR A 35 15.02 -13.14 8.29
N PRO A 36 15.47 -12.49 7.20
CA PRO A 36 15.26 -12.82 5.78
C PRO A 36 16.36 -13.70 5.14
N PHE A 37 17.35 -14.17 5.93
CA PHE A 37 18.33 -15.13 5.42
C PHE A 37 17.66 -16.33 4.77
N HIS A 38 18.31 -16.90 3.78
CA HIS A 38 17.87 -18.04 2.96
C HIS A 38 16.71 -17.76 1.99
N VAL A 39 16.07 -16.57 2.01
CA VAL A 39 15.00 -16.24 1.05
C VAL A 39 15.54 -16.16 -0.37
N PHE A 40 16.74 -15.59 -0.54
CA PHE A 40 17.37 -15.38 -1.85
C PHE A 40 18.59 -16.25 -2.11
N ARG A 41 19.00 -17.05 -1.15
CA ARG A 41 20.25 -17.83 -1.14
C ARG A 41 20.51 -18.64 -2.42
N TYR A 42 19.45 -19.21 -3.00
CA TYR A 42 19.54 -20.08 -4.19
C TYR A 42 19.05 -19.38 -5.46
N ARG A 43 18.72 -18.10 -5.38
CA ARG A 43 18.32 -17.29 -6.52
C ARG A 43 19.52 -16.48 -6.95
N HIS A 44 20.06 -16.72 -8.12
CA HIS A 44 21.19 -15.95 -8.65
C HIS A 44 20.76 -14.51 -8.96
N LEU A 45 20.59 -13.71 -7.87
CA LEU A 45 20.19 -12.33 -7.93
C LEU A 45 21.34 -11.46 -8.44
N PRO A 46 21.19 -10.77 -9.56
CA PRO A 46 22.15 -9.77 -9.98
C PRO A 46 22.04 -8.52 -9.09
N GLU A 47 22.99 -7.60 -9.19
CA GLU A 47 22.76 -6.24 -8.73
C GLU A 47 21.54 -5.66 -9.45
N LEU A 48 20.46 -5.39 -8.72
CA LEU A 48 19.25 -4.80 -9.32
C LEU A 48 19.52 -3.36 -9.73
N GLN A 49 19.37 -3.07 -11.00
CA GLN A 49 19.48 -1.72 -11.56
C GLN A 49 18.09 -1.13 -11.73
N PHE A 50 17.79 -0.02 -11.08
CA PHE A 50 16.46 0.59 -11.15
C PHE A 50 16.34 1.62 -12.28
N ALA A 51 15.20 1.62 -12.94
CA ALA A 51 14.71 2.65 -13.84
C ALA A 51 13.80 3.62 -13.06
N PRO A 52 13.33 4.72 -13.67
CA PRO A 52 12.29 5.54 -13.05
C PRO A 52 11.01 4.74 -12.70
N LEU A 53 10.72 3.69 -13.49
CA LEU A 53 9.68 2.73 -13.23
C LEU A 53 10.28 1.33 -13.30
N THR A 54 10.26 0.60 -12.18
CA THR A 54 10.78 -0.77 -12.09
C THR A 54 9.72 -1.66 -11.47
N ILE A 55 9.54 -2.84 -12.04
CA ILE A 55 8.58 -3.83 -11.57
C ILE A 55 9.31 -5.10 -11.16
N LEU A 56 8.95 -5.63 -10.00
CA LEU A 56 9.34 -6.94 -9.50
C LEU A 56 8.17 -7.90 -9.76
N TYR A 57 8.35 -8.77 -10.74
CA TYR A 57 7.40 -9.82 -11.10
C TYR A 57 7.86 -11.17 -10.58
N GLY A 58 6.94 -12.02 -10.19
CA GLY A 58 7.20 -13.41 -9.77
C GLY A 58 6.02 -13.98 -9.00
N GLY A 59 5.92 -15.30 -8.89
CA GLY A 59 4.86 -16.01 -8.20
C GLY A 59 4.78 -15.72 -6.70
N ASN A 60 3.79 -16.32 -6.03
CA ASN A 60 3.68 -16.25 -4.58
C ASN A 60 4.92 -16.95 -3.96
N GLY A 61 5.51 -16.29 -2.95
CA GLY A 61 6.74 -16.77 -2.32
C GLY A 61 8.03 -16.49 -3.12
N SER A 62 7.97 -15.73 -4.22
CA SER A 62 9.16 -15.31 -4.97
C SER A 62 10.06 -14.32 -4.23
N GLY A 63 9.57 -13.73 -3.13
CA GLY A 63 10.33 -12.81 -2.28
C GLY A 63 10.12 -11.33 -2.61
N LYS A 64 9.15 -10.95 -3.45
CA LYS A 64 8.83 -9.56 -3.83
C LYS A 64 8.68 -8.63 -2.62
N THR A 65 7.75 -8.98 -1.73
CA THR A 65 7.48 -8.22 -0.50
C THR A 65 8.71 -8.13 0.39
N THR A 66 9.49 -9.21 0.51
CA THR A 66 10.73 -9.21 1.26
C THR A 66 11.76 -8.26 0.65
N MET A 67 11.92 -8.25 -0.67
CA MET A 67 12.80 -7.32 -1.39
C MET A 67 12.39 -5.86 -1.12
N LEU A 68 11.11 -5.54 -1.28
CA LEU A 68 10.61 -4.18 -1.05
C LEU A 68 10.83 -3.76 0.40
N ASN A 69 10.55 -4.63 1.36
CA ASN A 69 10.78 -4.34 2.78
C ASN A 69 12.25 -4.09 3.09
N LEU A 70 13.17 -4.90 2.56
CA LEU A 70 14.61 -4.72 2.75
C LEU A 70 15.10 -3.40 2.13
N ILE A 71 14.64 -3.07 0.93
CA ILE A 71 14.97 -1.79 0.27
C ILE A 71 14.42 -0.62 1.10
N ALA A 72 13.16 -0.69 1.56
CA ALA A 72 12.54 0.35 2.35
C ALA A 72 13.28 0.62 3.66
N GLU A 73 13.60 -0.44 4.41
CA GLU A 73 14.31 -0.32 5.67
C GLU A 73 15.75 0.18 5.50
N LYS A 74 16.49 -0.35 4.51
CA LYS A 74 17.86 0.10 4.22
C LYS A 74 17.92 1.58 3.84
N LEU A 75 16.89 2.07 3.15
CA LEU A 75 16.76 3.48 2.77
C LEU A 75 16.04 4.33 3.82
N ARG A 76 15.55 3.73 4.90
CA ARG A 76 14.74 4.39 5.95
C ARG A 76 13.53 5.13 5.41
N LEU A 77 12.81 4.50 4.50
CA LEU A 77 11.60 5.06 3.93
C LEU A 77 10.47 5.10 4.97
N GLN A 78 9.57 6.07 4.82
CA GLN A 78 8.36 6.12 5.63
C GLN A 78 7.46 4.91 5.34
N ARG A 79 6.80 4.39 6.38
CA ARG A 79 5.80 3.31 6.26
C ARG A 79 4.68 3.47 7.27
N GLY A 80 3.49 3.00 6.90
CA GLY A 80 2.33 2.93 7.78
C GLY A 80 2.20 1.55 8.42
N ALA A 81 2.10 0.50 7.60
CA ALA A 81 1.87 -0.86 8.06
C ALA A 81 3.11 -1.51 8.68
N VAL A 82 2.88 -2.39 9.66
CA VAL A 82 3.91 -3.26 10.23
C VAL A 82 4.25 -4.40 9.26
N PHE A 83 5.43 -4.99 9.40
CA PHE A 83 5.86 -6.11 8.58
C PHE A 83 6.65 -7.14 9.40
N ASN A 84 6.84 -8.32 8.84
CA ASN A 84 7.56 -9.40 9.52
C ASN A 84 9.05 -9.08 9.69
N ARG A 85 9.51 -9.08 10.93
CA ARG A 85 10.92 -8.97 11.32
C ARG A 85 11.32 -10.18 12.16
N SER A 86 12.60 -10.53 12.09
CA SER A 86 13.24 -11.43 13.02
C SER A 86 14.43 -10.73 13.67
N ASP A 87 15.03 -11.36 14.67
CA ASP A 87 16.24 -10.85 15.30
C ASP A 87 17.45 -10.78 14.34
N PHE A 88 17.38 -11.45 13.19
CA PHE A 88 18.42 -11.45 12.15
C PHE A 88 18.20 -10.39 11.06
N TYR A 89 17.13 -9.60 11.16
CA TYR A 89 16.73 -8.69 10.08
C TYR A 89 17.76 -7.57 9.86
N GLU A 90 18.25 -6.95 10.95
CA GLU A 90 19.23 -5.86 10.88
C GLU A 90 20.58 -6.37 10.37
N ASP A 91 21.02 -7.57 10.81
CA ASP A 91 22.27 -8.17 10.34
C ASP A 91 22.23 -8.43 8.83
N TYR A 92 21.06 -8.86 8.31
CA TYR A 92 20.88 -9.03 6.88
C TYR A 92 20.90 -7.69 6.12
N LEU A 93 20.28 -6.65 6.69
CA LEU A 93 20.33 -5.31 6.13
C LEU A 93 21.75 -4.78 6.03
N ASP A 94 22.61 -5.09 7.01
CA ASP A 94 24.02 -4.64 6.99
C ASP A 94 24.81 -5.27 5.83
N LEU A 95 24.45 -6.47 5.42
CA LEU A 95 25.04 -7.11 4.24
C LEU A 95 24.54 -6.52 2.90
N CYS A 96 23.38 -5.86 2.90
CA CYS A 96 22.80 -5.23 1.71
C CYS A 96 23.54 -3.94 1.36
N GLN A 97 23.70 -3.67 0.06
CA GLN A 97 24.33 -2.46 -0.47
C GLN A 97 23.42 -1.74 -1.45
N TYR A 98 23.50 -0.42 -1.51
CA TYR A 98 22.76 0.37 -2.47
C TYR A 98 23.58 1.54 -3.02
N ARG A 99 23.16 2.06 -4.15
CA ARG A 99 23.72 3.30 -4.75
C ARG A 99 22.60 4.25 -5.11
N LEU A 100 22.77 5.50 -4.73
CA LEU A 100 21.89 6.60 -5.15
C LEU A 100 22.41 7.28 -6.41
N SER A 101 21.56 8.01 -7.12
CA SER A 101 21.93 8.77 -8.30
C SER A 101 22.54 10.11 -7.90
N GLY A 102 23.70 10.46 -8.46
CA GLY A 102 24.27 11.81 -8.39
C GLY A 102 24.63 12.32 -7.00
N GLY A 103 24.89 11.44 -5.99
CA GLY A 103 25.20 11.84 -4.61
C GLY A 103 24.03 12.47 -3.87
N GLN A 104 22.80 12.32 -4.37
CA GLN A 104 21.58 12.81 -3.74
C GLN A 104 21.21 11.93 -2.53
N SER A 105 20.56 12.53 -1.55
CA SER A 105 19.85 11.79 -0.49
C SER A 105 18.50 11.28 -1.03
N VAL A 106 17.92 10.32 -0.31
CA VAL A 106 16.52 9.91 -0.55
C VAL A 106 15.63 11.10 -0.22
N PRO A 107 14.71 11.52 -1.12
CA PRO A 107 13.84 12.66 -0.87
C PRO A 107 12.96 12.46 0.36
N GLU A 108 12.67 13.56 1.07
CA GLU A 108 11.62 13.57 2.08
C GLU A 108 10.27 13.21 1.44
N GLY A 109 9.42 12.47 2.14
CA GLY A 109 8.16 11.97 1.58
C GLY A 109 8.26 10.65 0.82
N SER A 110 9.49 10.14 0.58
CA SER A 110 9.67 8.80 0.02
C SER A 110 9.16 7.74 0.99
N ARG A 111 8.36 6.78 0.48
CA ARG A 111 7.69 5.80 1.33
C ARG A 111 7.45 4.47 0.63
N ILE A 112 7.21 3.46 1.44
CA ILE A 112 6.60 2.19 0.99
C ILE A 112 5.11 2.23 1.28
N ILE A 113 4.31 1.78 0.33
CA ILE A 113 2.86 1.59 0.44
C ILE A 113 2.57 0.13 0.11
N THR A 114 1.94 -0.55 1.06
CA THR A 114 1.57 -1.97 0.94
C THR A 114 0.06 -2.12 0.78
N SER A 115 -0.40 -3.29 0.39
CA SER A 115 -1.83 -3.61 0.39
C SER A 115 -2.46 -3.46 1.79
N ASP A 116 -1.68 -3.69 2.86
CA ASP A 116 -2.15 -3.52 4.23
C ASP A 116 -2.43 -2.05 4.57
N ASP A 117 -1.60 -1.11 4.11
CA ASP A 117 -1.84 0.33 4.28
C ASP A 117 -3.17 0.76 3.64
N VAL A 118 -3.46 0.25 2.45
CA VAL A 118 -4.73 0.51 1.75
C VAL A 118 -5.92 -0.09 2.50
N PHE A 119 -5.75 -1.32 3.01
CA PHE A 119 -6.79 -1.99 3.77
C PHE A 119 -7.09 -1.27 5.10
N ASP A 120 -6.05 -0.86 5.83
CA ASP A 120 -6.19 -0.09 7.08
C ASP A 120 -6.90 1.24 6.84
N TYR A 121 -6.56 1.95 5.77
CA TYR A 121 -7.27 3.19 5.37
C TYR A 121 -8.77 2.95 5.11
N LEU A 122 -9.12 1.84 4.41
CA LEU A 122 -10.52 1.50 4.16
C LEU A 122 -11.27 1.16 5.46
N LEU A 123 -10.62 0.47 6.39
CA LEU A 123 -11.19 0.16 7.71
C LEU A 123 -11.38 1.44 8.53
N GLU A 124 -10.41 2.34 8.52
CA GLU A 124 -10.48 3.62 9.24
C GLU A 124 -11.67 4.46 8.78
N ILE A 125 -11.90 4.60 7.47
CA ILE A 125 -13.09 5.29 6.94
C ILE A 125 -14.38 4.67 7.46
N ARG A 126 -14.49 3.33 7.48
CA ARG A 126 -15.68 2.65 8.00
C ARG A 126 -15.87 2.86 9.49
N CYS A 127 -14.79 2.81 10.28
CA CYS A 127 -14.84 3.07 11.71
C CYS A 127 -15.27 4.51 12.02
N ILE A 128 -14.78 5.49 11.25
CA ILE A 128 -15.18 6.88 11.37
C ILE A 128 -16.69 7.03 11.09
N ASN A 129 -17.17 6.44 10.01
CA ASN A 129 -18.58 6.53 9.64
C ASN A 129 -19.50 5.83 10.67
N ASP A 130 -19.11 4.65 11.16
CA ASP A 130 -19.84 3.95 12.23
C ASP A 130 -19.90 4.78 13.52
N GLY A 131 -18.79 5.44 13.88
CA GLY A 131 -18.74 6.37 15.01
C GLY A 131 -19.69 7.56 14.83
N ILE A 132 -19.70 8.17 13.64
CA ILE A 132 -20.61 9.28 13.30
C ILE A 132 -22.08 8.80 13.37
N ASP A 133 -22.38 7.61 12.86
CA ASP A 133 -23.76 7.08 12.87
C ASP A 133 -24.26 6.77 14.28
N LYS A 134 -23.40 6.23 15.15
CA LYS A 134 -23.70 6.01 16.57
C LYS A 134 -23.97 7.35 17.30
N GLU A 135 -23.12 8.33 17.09
CA GLU A 135 -23.32 9.66 17.67
C GLU A 135 -24.57 10.34 17.13
N ARG A 136 -24.89 10.16 15.85
CA ARG A 136 -26.15 10.62 15.25
C ARG A 136 -27.36 10.01 15.95
N ALA A 137 -27.34 8.70 16.17
CA ALA A 137 -28.43 8.02 16.88
C ALA A 137 -28.58 8.56 18.31
N HIS A 138 -27.48 8.75 19.03
CA HIS A 138 -27.49 9.35 20.38
C HIS A 138 -28.07 10.77 20.39
N LEU A 139 -27.67 11.63 19.44
CA LEU A 139 -28.19 13.00 19.32
C LEU A 139 -29.67 13.04 18.95
N LEU A 140 -30.16 12.07 18.16
CA LEU A 140 -31.58 11.93 17.85
C LEU A 140 -32.39 11.56 19.10
N ASP A 141 -31.93 10.60 19.89
CA ASP A 141 -32.57 10.21 21.16
C ASP A 141 -32.51 11.35 22.18
N GLN A 142 -31.39 12.09 22.23
CA GLN A 142 -31.26 13.27 23.09
C GLN A 142 -32.21 14.38 22.67
N TYR A 143 -32.34 14.65 21.35
CA TYR A 143 -33.31 15.63 20.84
C TYR A 143 -34.73 15.29 21.29
N HIS A 144 -35.16 14.03 21.17
CA HIS A 144 -36.49 13.60 21.60
C HIS A 144 -36.71 13.83 23.11
N ARG A 145 -35.76 13.43 23.94
CA ARG A 145 -35.82 13.68 25.39
C ARG A 145 -35.88 15.17 25.70
N ASP A 146 -34.97 15.97 25.16
CA ASP A 146 -34.84 17.38 25.44
C ASP A 146 -36.07 18.19 24.93
N ARG A 147 -36.76 17.75 23.87
CA ARG A 147 -37.93 18.39 23.31
C ARG A 147 -39.21 18.10 24.06
N TRP A 148 -39.41 16.87 24.51
CA TRP A 148 -40.70 16.41 25.00
C TRP A 148 -40.75 16.17 26.51
N GLU A 149 -39.64 15.94 27.18
CA GLU A 149 -39.64 15.79 28.63
C GLU A 149 -39.78 17.12 29.35
N PRO A 150 -40.66 17.20 30.39
CA PRO A 150 -40.80 18.40 31.23
C PRO A 150 -39.46 18.67 31.94
N TYR A 151 -39.06 19.95 31.94
CA TYR A 151 -37.83 20.37 32.61
C TYR A 151 -38.07 21.67 33.40
N HIS A 152 -37.61 21.68 34.65
CA HIS A 152 -37.64 22.84 35.52
C HIS A 152 -36.22 23.23 35.93
N LEU A 153 -35.82 24.45 35.63
CA LEU A 153 -34.53 25.03 36.03
C LEU A 153 -34.46 25.10 37.58
N LYS A 154 -33.47 24.43 38.17
CA LYS A 154 -33.30 24.40 39.64
C LYS A 154 -32.21 25.36 40.11
N GLY A 155 -31.30 25.77 39.22
CA GLY A 155 -30.20 26.68 39.54
C GLY A 155 -29.31 26.99 38.34
N LEU A 156 -28.32 27.86 38.54
CA LEU A 156 -27.35 28.24 37.49
C LEU A 156 -26.47 27.06 37.00
N SER A 157 -26.29 26.03 37.82
CA SER A 157 -25.62 24.79 37.42
C SER A 157 -26.28 24.11 36.22
N ASP A 158 -27.58 24.28 36.09
CA ASP A 158 -28.38 23.58 35.07
C ASP A 158 -28.55 24.43 33.79
N TYR A 159 -27.91 25.60 33.72
CA TYR A 159 -28.06 26.51 32.61
C TYR A 159 -27.68 25.96 31.26
N ARG A 160 -26.62 25.13 31.20
CA ARG A 160 -26.20 24.44 29.97
C ARG A 160 -27.27 23.46 29.46
N GLU A 161 -27.89 22.72 30.37
CA GLU A 161 -28.98 21.79 30.03
C GLU A 161 -30.21 22.55 29.55
N PHE A 162 -30.54 23.67 30.19
CA PHE A 162 -31.63 24.57 29.76
C PHE A 162 -31.40 25.08 28.34
N CYS A 163 -30.20 25.58 28.00
CA CYS A 163 -29.87 26.05 26.66
C CYS A 163 -30.03 24.91 25.63
N ARG A 164 -29.51 23.74 25.90
CA ARG A 164 -29.63 22.57 25.02
C ARG A 164 -31.08 22.20 24.74
N ARG A 165 -31.92 22.14 25.78
CA ARG A 165 -33.34 21.89 25.64
C ARG A 165 -34.11 23.02 24.90
N SER A 166 -33.69 24.25 25.07
CA SER A 166 -34.21 25.41 24.31
C SER A 166 -33.86 25.24 22.82
N ASP A 167 -32.63 24.85 22.50
CA ASP A 167 -32.21 24.61 21.13
C ASP A 167 -33.00 23.45 20.51
N ALA A 168 -33.23 22.35 21.22
CA ALA A 168 -34.05 21.24 20.74
C ALA A 168 -35.53 21.66 20.48
N LYS A 169 -36.05 22.61 21.22
CA LYS A 169 -37.41 23.15 20.99
C LYS A 169 -37.50 24.12 19.81
N SER A 170 -36.43 24.85 19.53
CA SER A 170 -36.38 25.89 18.49
C SER A 170 -35.96 25.39 17.12
N ALA A 171 -35.19 24.27 17.05
CA ALA A 171 -34.70 23.72 15.81
C ALA A 171 -35.49 22.47 15.37
N SER A 172 -35.44 22.15 14.07
CA SER A 172 -35.87 20.84 13.58
C SER A 172 -34.86 19.76 13.99
N GLN A 173 -35.30 18.51 14.08
CA GLN A 173 -34.46 17.37 14.42
C GLN A 173 -33.18 17.29 13.54
N SER A 174 -33.35 17.46 12.25
CA SER A 174 -32.22 17.41 11.29
C SER A 174 -31.26 18.59 11.48
N GLU A 175 -31.76 19.76 11.82
CA GLU A 175 -30.94 20.95 12.07
C GLU A 175 -30.19 20.83 13.39
N TYR A 176 -30.81 20.33 14.44
CA TYR A 176 -30.22 20.09 15.75
C TYR A 176 -29.01 19.16 15.63
N VAL A 177 -29.18 18.01 14.92
CA VAL A 177 -28.11 17.04 14.70
C VAL A 177 -27.01 17.64 13.82
N ARG A 178 -27.35 18.30 12.71
CA ARG A 178 -26.39 18.88 11.77
C ARG A 178 -25.48 19.95 12.38
N ARG A 179 -25.96 20.69 13.40
CA ARG A 179 -25.17 21.68 14.11
C ARG A 179 -24.08 21.05 15.00
N GLN A 180 -24.26 19.79 15.43
CA GLN A 180 -23.42 19.16 16.42
C GLN A 180 -22.56 18.03 15.85
N LEU A 181 -22.89 17.50 14.68
CA LEU A 181 -22.25 16.34 14.11
C LEU A 181 -21.63 16.66 12.75
N ALA A 182 -20.41 16.16 12.51
CA ALA A 182 -19.79 16.19 11.20
C ALA A 182 -20.55 15.30 10.21
N ALA A 183 -20.42 15.61 8.91
CA ALA A 183 -20.94 14.74 7.86
C ALA A 183 -20.11 13.45 7.78
N ASN A 184 -20.76 12.35 7.41
CA ASN A 184 -20.03 11.10 7.09
C ASN A 184 -19.00 11.37 5.99
N VAL A 185 -17.88 10.69 6.07
CA VAL A 185 -16.94 10.59 4.95
C VAL A 185 -17.68 9.93 3.78
N PRO A 186 -17.65 10.52 2.56
CA PRO A 186 -18.39 9.98 1.44
C PRO A 186 -18.05 8.50 1.21
N GLU A 187 -19.07 7.64 1.23
CA GLU A 187 -18.92 6.24 0.91
C GLU A 187 -18.66 6.10 -0.58
N ARG A 188 -17.47 5.66 -0.92
CA ARG A 188 -17.07 5.26 -2.26
C ARG A 188 -16.94 3.74 -2.30
N SER A 189 -16.94 3.16 -3.49
CA SER A 189 -16.58 1.75 -3.62
C SER A 189 -15.14 1.54 -3.09
N ASN A 190 -14.85 0.36 -2.55
CA ASN A 190 -13.51 0.04 -2.04
C ASN A 190 -12.41 0.39 -3.05
N GLY A 191 -12.64 0.09 -4.34
CA GLY A 191 -11.68 0.40 -5.40
C GLY A 191 -11.52 1.90 -5.67
N GLU A 192 -12.55 2.73 -5.47
CA GLU A 192 -12.44 4.19 -5.58
C GLU A 192 -11.70 4.78 -4.40
N SER A 193 -11.97 4.31 -3.20
CA SER A 193 -11.28 4.74 -1.98
C SER A 193 -9.80 4.32 -2.02
N ALA A 194 -9.50 3.11 -2.50
CA ALA A 194 -8.12 2.64 -2.68
C ALA A 194 -7.36 3.49 -3.71
N LEU A 195 -7.98 3.84 -4.83
CA LEU A 195 -7.35 4.73 -5.81
C LEU A 195 -7.13 6.14 -5.24
N SER A 196 -8.10 6.68 -4.47
CA SER A 196 -7.94 7.97 -3.78
C SER A 196 -6.77 7.94 -2.80
N TYR A 197 -6.60 6.84 -2.05
CA TYR A 197 -5.45 6.67 -1.15
C TYR A 197 -4.11 6.82 -1.88
N PHE A 198 -3.93 6.17 -3.03
CA PHE A 198 -2.71 6.31 -3.82
C PHE A 198 -2.51 7.74 -4.33
N THR A 199 -3.57 8.36 -4.87
CA THR A 199 -3.48 9.72 -5.42
C THR A 199 -3.22 10.79 -4.35
N GLU A 200 -3.65 10.57 -3.12
CA GLU A 200 -3.42 11.47 -1.98
C GLU A 200 -2.06 11.22 -1.30
N SER A 201 -1.60 9.96 -1.29
CA SER A 201 -0.35 9.56 -0.63
C SER A 201 0.90 9.82 -1.48
N ILE A 202 0.78 9.89 -2.81
CA ILE A 202 1.89 10.09 -3.73
C ILE A 202 2.10 11.57 -4.00
N GLN A 203 3.26 12.09 -3.62
CA GLN A 203 3.71 13.47 -3.80
C GLN A 203 4.78 13.53 -4.89
N GLU A 204 5.04 14.74 -5.39
CA GLU A 204 6.06 14.99 -6.40
C GLU A 204 7.48 14.76 -5.85
N HIS A 205 8.41 14.45 -6.75
CA HIS A 205 9.84 14.37 -6.47
C HIS A 205 10.23 13.39 -5.35
N ALA A 206 9.62 12.20 -5.31
CA ALA A 206 9.88 11.19 -4.29
C ALA A 206 10.05 9.78 -4.87
N LEU A 207 10.59 8.86 -4.04
CA LEU A 207 10.73 7.44 -4.32
C LEU A 207 9.61 6.66 -3.61
N TYR A 208 8.89 5.86 -4.37
CA TYR A 208 7.82 5.02 -3.86
C TYR A 208 8.08 3.54 -4.13
N LEU A 209 7.89 2.73 -3.09
CA LEU A 209 7.80 1.29 -3.20
C LEU A 209 6.34 0.91 -3.04
N LEU A 210 5.77 0.15 -3.99
CA LEU A 210 4.37 -0.28 -3.95
C LEU A 210 4.32 -1.80 -3.94
N ASP A 211 3.70 -2.38 -2.91
CA ASP A 211 3.55 -3.83 -2.79
C ASP A 211 2.12 -4.26 -3.11
N GLU A 212 1.95 -4.93 -4.24
CA GLU A 212 0.69 -5.45 -4.79
C GLU A 212 -0.47 -4.40 -4.76
N PRO A 213 -0.25 -3.20 -5.37
CA PRO A 213 -1.22 -2.12 -5.30
C PRO A 213 -2.56 -2.45 -5.98
N GLU A 214 -2.62 -3.53 -6.75
CA GLU A 214 -3.83 -4.02 -7.44
C GLU A 214 -4.84 -4.72 -6.53
N ASN A 215 -4.45 -5.19 -5.34
CA ASN A 215 -5.27 -6.10 -4.51
C ASN A 215 -6.66 -5.58 -4.14
N SER A 216 -6.83 -4.28 -4.05
CA SER A 216 -8.13 -3.66 -3.75
C SER A 216 -8.79 -2.99 -4.95
N LEU A 217 -8.25 -3.18 -6.18
CA LEU A 217 -8.65 -2.43 -7.37
C LEU A 217 -9.34 -3.33 -8.41
N SER A 218 -10.48 -2.89 -8.93
CA SER A 218 -11.05 -3.48 -10.15
C SER A 218 -10.15 -3.25 -11.37
N ALA A 219 -10.33 -4.03 -12.45
CA ALA A 219 -9.56 -3.89 -13.69
C ALA A 219 -9.55 -2.44 -14.23
N ALA A 220 -10.70 -1.76 -14.20
CA ALA A 220 -10.80 -0.36 -14.62
C ALA A 220 -9.93 0.56 -13.73
N ARG A 221 -9.98 0.38 -12.40
CA ARG A 221 -9.18 1.16 -11.45
C ARG A 221 -7.69 0.85 -11.50
N GLN A 222 -7.30 -0.37 -11.86
CA GLN A 222 -5.91 -0.71 -12.15
C GLN A 222 -5.39 0.05 -13.38
N ILE A 223 -6.23 0.22 -14.41
CA ILE A 223 -5.89 1.04 -15.58
C ILE A 223 -5.75 2.51 -15.20
N ASP A 224 -6.64 3.04 -14.34
CA ASP A 224 -6.55 4.41 -13.85
C ASP A 224 -5.27 4.63 -13.02
N LEU A 225 -4.96 3.69 -12.09
CA LEU A 225 -3.72 3.71 -11.32
C LEU A 225 -2.48 3.66 -12.23
N LYS A 226 -2.48 2.77 -13.24
CA LYS A 226 -1.40 2.69 -14.23
C LYS A 226 -1.12 4.06 -14.86
N ARG A 227 -2.16 4.74 -15.35
CA ARG A 227 -2.03 6.06 -15.97
C ARG A 227 -1.46 7.08 -14.99
N PHE A 228 -1.99 7.10 -13.77
CA PHE A 228 -1.52 7.99 -12.71
C PHE A 228 -0.03 7.78 -12.39
N LEU A 229 0.44 6.55 -12.28
CA LEU A 229 1.84 6.23 -12.01
C LEU A 229 2.76 6.61 -13.20
N GLU A 230 2.34 6.32 -14.44
CA GLU A 230 3.07 6.73 -15.65
C GLU A 230 3.21 8.26 -15.74
N ASP A 231 2.15 9.01 -15.46
CA ASP A 231 2.13 10.47 -15.43
C ASP A 231 3.00 11.02 -14.29
N SER A 232 2.96 10.40 -13.11
CA SER A 232 3.80 10.77 -11.97
C SER A 232 5.30 10.63 -12.26
N VAL A 233 5.68 9.59 -12.98
CA VAL A 233 7.08 9.43 -13.45
C VAL A 233 7.44 10.49 -14.47
N ARG A 234 6.54 10.75 -15.43
CA ARG A 234 6.82 11.61 -16.59
C ARG A 234 6.84 13.09 -16.23
N PHE A 235 5.91 13.55 -15.40
CA PHE A 235 5.67 14.97 -15.15
C PHE A 235 6.06 15.44 -13.76
N PHE A 236 6.02 14.55 -12.76
CA PHE A 236 6.19 14.91 -11.34
C PHE A 236 7.48 14.37 -10.71
N GLY A 237 8.39 13.83 -11.54
CA GLY A 237 9.72 13.44 -11.09
C GLY A 237 9.75 12.29 -10.08
N CYS A 238 8.69 11.47 -10.00
CA CYS A 238 8.64 10.31 -9.13
C CYS A 238 9.48 9.15 -9.66
N GLN A 239 9.93 8.29 -8.74
CA GLN A 239 10.47 6.97 -9.06
C GLN A 239 9.63 5.90 -8.37
N PHE A 240 9.29 4.81 -9.07
CA PHE A 240 8.53 3.71 -8.52
C PHE A 240 9.28 2.39 -8.64
N ILE A 241 9.20 1.58 -7.56
CA ILE A 241 9.58 0.17 -7.55
C ILE A 241 8.34 -0.59 -7.07
N ILE A 242 7.77 -1.42 -7.94
CA ILE A 242 6.42 -2.00 -7.76
C ILE A 242 6.53 -3.52 -7.79
N SER A 243 5.98 -4.20 -6.79
CA SER A 243 5.66 -5.62 -6.92
C SER A 243 4.24 -5.78 -7.44
N THR A 244 4.03 -6.60 -8.45
CA THR A 244 2.68 -6.79 -9.02
C THR A 244 2.55 -8.08 -9.82
N HIS A 245 1.33 -8.61 -9.82
CA HIS A 245 0.89 -9.69 -10.70
C HIS A 245 -0.08 -9.20 -11.79
N SER A 246 -0.53 -7.94 -11.71
CA SER A 246 -1.52 -7.38 -12.62
C SER A 246 -0.99 -7.21 -14.04
N PRO A 247 -1.64 -7.82 -15.06
CA PRO A 247 -1.25 -7.62 -16.45
C PRO A 247 -1.38 -6.15 -16.88
N PHE A 248 -2.28 -5.39 -16.23
CA PHE A 248 -2.43 -3.97 -16.50
C PHE A 248 -1.23 -3.17 -16.02
N LEU A 249 -0.76 -3.42 -14.80
CA LEU A 249 0.42 -2.74 -14.26
C LEU A 249 1.72 -3.22 -14.92
N LEU A 250 1.83 -4.50 -15.23
CA LEU A 250 2.97 -5.04 -15.99
C LEU A 250 3.12 -4.39 -17.37
N SER A 251 2.02 -3.91 -17.98
CA SER A 251 2.04 -3.26 -19.29
C SER A 251 2.42 -1.77 -19.24
N MET A 252 2.93 -1.22 -18.13
CA MET A 252 3.39 0.16 -18.03
C MET A 252 4.53 0.43 -19.00
N ARG A 253 4.49 1.63 -19.63
CA ARG A 253 5.48 2.04 -20.62
C ARG A 253 6.84 2.25 -19.97
N ASP A 254 7.88 1.84 -20.66
CA ASP A 254 9.29 1.99 -20.25
C ASP A 254 9.62 1.38 -18.87
N ALA A 255 8.75 0.50 -18.36
CA ALA A 255 9.00 -0.23 -17.13
C ALA A 255 10.13 -1.24 -17.32
N ARG A 256 11.07 -1.27 -16.38
CA ARG A 256 12.03 -2.36 -16.26
C ARG A 256 11.44 -3.45 -15.40
N ILE A 257 11.23 -4.64 -15.95
CA ILE A 257 10.58 -5.75 -15.25
C ILE A 257 11.61 -6.83 -14.96
N TYR A 258 11.82 -7.11 -13.68
CA TYR A 258 12.58 -8.26 -13.21
C TYR A 258 11.67 -9.45 -13.03
N ASP A 259 11.99 -10.55 -13.70
CA ASP A 259 11.36 -11.85 -13.49
C ASP A 259 12.12 -12.61 -12.39
N LEU A 260 11.53 -12.66 -11.20
CA LEU A 260 12.11 -13.30 -10.02
C LEU A 260 11.92 -14.81 -10.03
N ASP A 261 11.07 -15.36 -10.88
CA ASP A 261 10.89 -16.81 -11.04
C ASP A 261 11.92 -17.40 -12.00
N ALA A 262 12.58 -16.56 -12.78
CA ALA A 262 13.69 -17.00 -13.64
C ALA A 262 14.97 -17.25 -12.82
N ASP A 263 15.72 -18.25 -13.19
CA ASP A 263 17.05 -18.55 -12.63
C ASP A 263 18.11 -18.63 -13.75
N PRO A 264 19.06 -17.69 -13.81
CA PRO A 264 19.21 -16.49 -12.95
C PRO A 264 18.09 -15.47 -13.15
N VAL A 265 17.84 -14.65 -12.12
CA VAL A 265 16.90 -13.54 -12.20
C VAL A 265 17.32 -12.58 -13.31
N GLN A 266 16.39 -12.23 -14.19
CA GLN A 266 16.66 -11.42 -15.38
C GLN A 266 15.51 -10.48 -15.71
N THR A 267 15.79 -9.50 -16.56
CA THR A 267 14.74 -8.60 -17.07
C THR A 267 14.06 -9.22 -18.29
N LYS A 268 12.71 -9.12 -18.32
CA LYS A 268 11.90 -9.57 -19.46
C LYS A 268 10.89 -8.50 -19.86
N PRO A 269 10.51 -8.43 -21.15
CA PRO A 269 9.35 -7.66 -21.55
C PRO A 269 8.08 -8.28 -20.97
N TRP A 270 7.09 -7.46 -20.61
CA TRP A 270 5.85 -7.94 -19.99
C TRP A 270 5.11 -9.01 -20.80
N THR A 271 5.22 -8.96 -22.13
CA THR A 271 4.60 -9.93 -23.06
C THR A 271 5.24 -11.32 -23.03
N ALA A 272 6.43 -11.45 -22.44
CA ALA A 272 7.14 -12.73 -22.31
C ALA A 272 6.98 -13.35 -20.91
N LEU A 273 6.26 -12.69 -20.00
CA LEU A 273 6.00 -13.21 -18.65
C LEU A 273 4.94 -14.32 -18.71
N GLU A 274 5.14 -15.37 -17.93
CA GLU A 274 4.32 -16.60 -17.97
C GLU A 274 2.84 -16.31 -17.71
N ASN A 275 2.50 -15.62 -16.62
CA ASN A 275 1.11 -15.30 -16.32
C ASN A 275 0.44 -14.44 -17.40
N VAL A 276 1.17 -13.50 -17.98
CA VAL A 276 0.63 -12.66 -19.07
C VAL A 276 0.35 -13.51 -20.32
N ARG A 277 1.22 -14.46 -20.61
CA ARG A 277 1.04 -15.43 -21.72
C ARG A 277 -0.17 -16.30 -21.48
N LEU A 278 -0.35 -16.82 -20.26
CA LEU A 278 -1.53 -17.61 -19.88
C LEU A 278 -2.84 -16.82 -20.04
N TYR A 279 -2.88 -15.54 -19.58
CA TYR A 279 -4.05 -14.68 -19.84
C TYR A 279 -4.32 -14.47 -21.31
N PHE A 280 -3.26 -14.22 -22.09
CA PHE A 280 -3.40 -14.00 -23.53
C PHE A 280 -3.96 -15.27 -24.24
N GLU A 281 -3.42 -16.43 -23.94
CA GLU A 281 -3.86 -17.72 -24.51
C GLU A 281 -5.31 -18.02 -24.11
N PHE A 282 -5.67 -17.85 -22.84
CA PHE A 282 -7.04 -18.01 -22.36
C PHE A 282 -8.04 -17.12 -23.12
N PHE A 283 -7.74 -15.82 -23.26
CA PHE A 283 -8.63 -14.92 -23.98
C PHE A 283 -8.66 -15.18 -25.50
N GLN A 284 -7.58 -15.68 -26.08
CA GLN A 284 -7.59 -16.10 -27.47
C GLN A 284 -8.50 -17.32 -27.70
N GLU A 285 -8.43 -18.31 -26.83
CA GLU A 285 -9.29 -19.51 -26.89
C GLU A 285 -10.78 -19.12 -26.82
N HIS A 286 -11.13 -18.20 -25.92
CA HIS A 286 -12.50 -17.72 -25.71
C HIS A 286 -12.92 -16.54 -26.61
N ALA A 287 -12.06 -16.08 -27.50
CA ALA A 287 -12.35 -14.93 -28.37
C ALA A 287 -13.66 -15.05 -29.18
N PRO A 288 -14.08 -16.25 -29.68
CA PRO A 288 -15.37 -16.40 -30.36
C PRO A 288 -16.57 -16.00 -29.48
N GLU A 289 -16.52 -16.26 -28.18
CA GLU A 289 -17.62 -15.96 -27.24
C GLU A 289 -17.85 -14.44 -27.09
N PHE A 290 -16.81 -13.63 -27.21
CA PHE A 290 -16.90 -12.17 -27.16
C PHE A 290 -17.49 -11.57 -28.45
N ARG A 291 -17.35 -12.26 -29.58
CA ARG A 291 -17.86 -11.80 -30.88
C ARG A 291 -19.36 -12.07 -31.05
N THR A 292 -19.90 -13.05 -30.35
CA THR A 292 -21.31 -13.50 -30.49
C THR A 292 -22.31 -12.58 -29.78
N ARG A 293 -21.85 -11.61 -28.91
CA ARG A 293 -22.73 -10.71 -28.14
C ARG A 293 -22.95 -9.32 -28.75
N SER A 294 -22.65 -9.10 -30.03
CA SER A 294 -22.87 -7.81 -30.69
C SER A 294 -24.29 -7.59 -31.22
N HIS A 295 -25.26 -8.41 -30.81
CA HIS A 295 -26.69 -8.27 -31.20
C HIS A 295 -27.60 -8.48 -29.98
N ILE A 296 -27.59 -7.53 -29.02
CA ILE A 296 -28.74 -7.26 -28.16
C ILE A 296 -28.84 -5.75 -27.97
#